data_39f12e55abd36f854e41bb32b5f3c257
#
_entry.id   39f12e55abd36f854e41bb32b5f3c257
#
_cell.length_a   1.000
_cell.length_b   1.000
_cell.length_c   1.000
_cell.angle_alpha   90.00
_cell.angle_beta   90.00
_cell.angle_gamma   90.00
#
_symmetry.space_group_name_H-M   'P 1'
#
loop_
_entity.id
_entity.type
_entity.pdbx_description
1 polymer ?
#
loop_
_entity_poly.entity_id
_entity_poly.type
_entity_poly.pdbx_seq_one_letter_code
_entity_poly.pdbx_strand_id
1 'polypeptide(L)'
;MATSITAAAASLRSGYVLLAALAALLAVAAAGDPGKIGVCHGRVGGNLPAPDAAAALLRSNGITKARLFLPDPAVLPAFAAAGIDLTVGVPNENLTFLSAAGPEGALQWLRSNGLASGPVAGRLRYLAVGNEVLYNNQFYAPHLVPAMRNLHAALASLGLDGAVKVSSAHASSVLASSYPPSAGAFDAAQMDVLRPMLGLLADTGAPFMLNAYPFISHVGDPANVPLAYALGASDEPVVRDGALAYSGLFDATVDAVVAALEREGFGGVPVAVTETGWPTAGHPAATPENAAAYNGRMAERAARGVGTPRRPGAPVEVFLFDLYDEDGKTGAEFERHFGIFRADGAKAYHINFA
;
A
#
# COMPACT_ATOMS: atom_id res chain seq x y z
N MET A 1 -57.94 -6.40 -0.01
CA MET A 1 -56.87 -6.30 -1.05
C MET A 1 -55.69 -5.39 -0.64
N ALA A 2 -55.76 -4.63 0.45
CA ALA A 2 -54.69 -3.72 0.86
C ALA A 2 -53.52 -4.38 1.69
N THR A 3 -53.75 -5.54 2.29
CA THR A 3 -52.79 -6.23 3.17
C THR A 3 -51.74 -7.06 2.43
N SER A 4 -51.92 -7.38 1.15
CA SER A 4 -50.97 -8.19 0.37
C SER A 4 -49.84 -7.37 -0.28
N ILE A 5 -50.07 -6.06 -0.50
CA ILE A 5 -49.11 -5.17 -1.19
C ILE A 5 -48.00 -4.73 -0.19
N THR A 6 -48.36 -4.57 1.08
CA THR A 6 -47.38 -4.17 2.14
C THR A 6 -46.40 -5.29 2.49
N ALA A 7 -46.81 -6.56 2.45
CA ALA A 7 -45.95 -7.70 2.71
C ALA A 7 -44.90 -7.93 1.59
N ALA A 8 -45.29 -7.72 0.32
CA ALA A 8 -44.38 -7.85 -0.80
C ALA A 8 -43.30 -6.74 -0.82
N ALA A 9 -43.67 -5.50 -0.46
CA ALA A 9 -42.71 -4.38 -0.39
C ALA A 9 -41.73 -4.52 0.75
N ALA A 10 -42.12 -5.09 1.89
CA ALA A 10 -41.24 -5.37 3.00
C ALA A 10 -40.22 -6.50 2.69
N SER A 11 -40.69 -7.55 1.96
CA SER A 11 -39.82 -8.66 1.53
C SER A 11 -38.78 -8.22 0.50
N LEU A 12 -39.15 -7.35 -0.45
CA LEU A 12 -38.21 -6.77 -1.43
C LEU A 12 -37.14 -5.89 -0.76
N ARG A 13 -37.52 -5.04 0.20
CA ARG A 13 -36.56 -4.20 0.93
C ARG A 13 -35.58 -5.04 1.77
N SER A 14 -36.04 -6.09 2.44
CA SER A 14 -35.18 -7.03 3.17
C SER A 14 -34.22 -7.77 2.24
N GLY A 15 -34.66 -8.16 1.03
CA GLY A 15 -33.82 -8.81 0.03
C GLY A 15 -32.69 -7.88 -0.50
N TYR A 16 -32.98 -6.60 -0.74
CA TYR A 16 -31.98 -5.62 -1.18
C TYR A 16 -30.98 -5.30 -0.06
N VAL A 17 -31.39 -5.22 1.19
CA VAL A 17 -30.49 -5.00 2.33
C VAL A 17 -29.56 -6.21 2.54
N LEU A 18 -30.06 -7.44 2.40
CA LEU A 18 -29.26 -8.65 2.47
C LEU A 18 -28.28 -8.78 1.30
N LEU A 19 -28.68 -8.45 0.08
CA LEU A 19 -27.82 -8.44 -1.10
C LEU A 19 -26.74 -7.35 -1.00
N ALA A 20 -27.09 -6.17 -0.51
CA ALA A 20 -26.12 -5.09 -0.27
C ALA A 20 -25.15 -5.44 0.84
N ALA A 21 -25.59 -6.08 1.92
CA ALA A 21 -24.74 -6.55 3.00
C ALA A 21 -23.84 -7.71 2.56
N LEU A 22 -24.33 -8.62 1.72
CA LEU A 22 -23.54 -9.71 1.14
C LEU A 22 -22.51 -9.18 0.13
N ALA A 23 -22.88 -8.20 -0.68
CA ALA A 23 -21.96 -7.53 -1.61
C ALA A 23 -20.89 -6.73 -0.85
N ALA A 24 -21.23 -6.08 0.27
CA ALA A 24 -20.29 -5.40 1.14
C ALA A 24 -19.34 -6.39 1.85
N LEU A 25 -19.84 -7.54 2.31
CA LEU A 25 -19.04 -8.62 2.88
C LEU A 25 -18.11 -9.27 1.84
N LEU A 26 -18.57 -9.44 0.59
CA LEU A 26 -17.74 -9.95 -0.51
C LEU A 26 -16.71 -8.92 -0.97
N ALA A 27 -17.03 -7.62 -0.93
CA ALA A 27 -16.08 -6.53 -1.22
C ALA A 27 -14.99 -6.43 -0.14
N VAL A 28 -15.32 -6.66 1.12
CA VAL A 28 -14.34 -6.74 2.24
C VAL A 28 -13.43 -7.96 2.10
N ALA A 29 -13.94 -9.08 1.55
CA ALA A 29 -13.12 -10.26 1.30
C ALA A 29 -12.17 -10.11 0.09
N ALA A 30 -12.43 -9.16 -0.82
CA ALA A 30 -11.56 -8.84 -1.96
C ALA A 30 -10.49 -7.78 -1.62
N ALA A 31 -10.73 -6.93 -0.62
CA ALA A 31 -9.69 -6.13 0.00
C ALA A 31 -8.81 -7.06 0.85
N GLY A 32 -7.49 -6.99 0.72
CA GLY A 32 -6.57 -7.76 1.57
C GLY A 32 -6.96 -7.64 3.05
N ASP A 33 -6.56 -8.61 3.86
CA ASP A 33 -6.82 -8.57 5.30
C ASP A 33 -6.04 -7.40 5.96
N PRO A 34 -6.65 -6.25 6.29
CA PRO A 34 -5.94 -5.11 6.87
C PRO A 34 -5.43 -5.40 8.28
N GLY A 35 -5.89 -6.49 8.92
CA GLY A 35 -5.48 -6.89 10.26
C GLY A 35 -4.10 -7.53 10.36
N LYS A 36 -3.37 -7.68 9.24
CA LYS A 36 -2.01 -8.22 9.23
C LYS A 36 -1.09 -7.31 8.45
N ILE A 37 0.10 -7.05 9.02
CA ILE A 37 1.11 -6.27 8.35
C ILE A 37 1.69 -7.03 7.16
N GLY A 38 1.93 -6.31 6.04
CA GLY A 38 2.72 -6.80 4.93
C GLY A 38 4.18 -6.36 5.05
N VAL A 39 5.03 -6.94 4.21
CA VAL A 39 6.45 -6.56 4.12
C VAL A 39 6.83 -6.38 2.66
N CYS A 40 7.57 -5.32 2.35
CA CYS A 40 8.22 -5.16 1.06
C CYS A 40 9.37 -6.15 0.94
N HIS A 41 9.65 -6.62 -0.27
CA HIS A 41 10.80 -7.45 -0.56
C HIS A 41 11.54 -6.87 -1.77
N GLY A 42 12.43 -5.93 -1.48
CA GLY A 42 13.36 -5.39 -2.45
C GLY A 42 14.38 -6.43 -2.90
N ARG A 43 14.96 -6.21 -4.07
CA ARG A 43 15.89 -7.16 -4.70
C ARG A 43 17.21 -6.52 -5.10
N VAL A 44 17.53 -5.35 -4.55
CA VAL A 44 18.76 -4.60 -4.85
C VAL A 44 19.85 -4.92 -3.81
N GLY A 45 20.24 -6.18 -3.75
CA GLY A 45 21.26 -6.65 -2.81
C GLY A 45 22.07 -7.82 -3.36
N GLY A 46 23.33 -7.91 -2.99
CA GLY A 46 24.27 -8.96 -3.42
C GLY A 46 24.22 -10.23 -2.57
N ASN A 47 23.62 -10.16 -1.38
CA ASN A 47 23.65 -11.22 -0.36
C ASN A 47 22.24 -11.71 0.04
N LEU A 48 21.24 -11.45 -0.78
CA LEU A 48 19.85 -11.80 -0.46
C LEU A 48 19.65 -13.32 -0.39
N PRO A 49 18.90 -13.83 0.61
CA PRO A 49 18.55 -15.23 0.71
C PRO A 49 17.79 -15.76 -0.50
N ALA A 50 17.86 -17.08 -0.71
CA ALA A 50 17.05 -17.75 -1.73
C ALA A 50 15.54 -17.52 -1.49
N PRO A 51 14.73 -17.44 -2.55
CA PRO A 51 13.28 -17.15 -2.45
C PRO A 51 12.52 -18.07 -1.49
N ASP A 52 12.83 -19.36 -1.49
CA ASP A 52 12.20 -20.34 -0.59
C ASP A 52 12.56 -20.07 0.89
N ALA A 53 13.81 -19.66 1.17
CA ALA A 53 14.22 -19.27 2.52
C ALA A 53 13.52 -18.00 2.99
N ALA A 54 13.38 -17.00 2.10
CA ALA A 54 12.61 -15.79 2.38
C ALA A 54 11.13 -16.11 2.64
N ALA A 55 10.51 -16.97 1.82
CA ALA A 55 9.13 -17.41 2.01
C ALA A 55 8.94 -18.17 3.35
N ALA A 56 9.86 -19.04 3.70
CA ALA A 56 9.85 -19.75 4.98
C ALA A 56 10.00 -18.80 6.18
N LEU A 57 10.86 -17.79 6.05
CA LEU A 57 11.05 -16.76 7.08
C LEU A 57 9.79 -15.93 7.29
N LEU A 58 9.13 -15.49 6.24
CA LEU A 58 7.85 -14.77 6.32
C LEU A 58 6.81 -15.61 7.08
N ARG A 59 6.63 -16.87 6.68
CA ARG A 59 5.67 -17.79 7.31
C ARG A 59 5.97 -18.02 8.79
N SER A 60 7.21 -18.28 9.15
CA SER A 60 7.61 -18.54 10.54
C SER A 60 7.39 -17.35 11.47
N ASN A 61 7.31 -16.14 10.90
CA ASN A 61 6.97 -14.91 11.62
C ASN A 61 5.50 -14.50 11.48
N GLY A 62 4.63 -15.33 10.89
CA GLY A 62 3.20 -15.02 10.73
C GLY A 62 2.90 -13.96 9.66
N ILE A 63 3.88 -13.57 8.84
CA ILE A 63 3.72 -12.58 7.77
C ILE A 63 3.12 -13.28 6.56
N THR A 64 1.94 -12.82 6.12
CA THR A 64 1.16 -13.44 5.04
C THR A 64 1.01 -12.58 3.81
N LYS A 65 1.62 -11.40 3.78
CA LYS A 65 1.56 -10.45 2.66
C LYS A 65 2.95 -9.95 2.31
N ALA A 66 3.23 -9.90 1.02
CA ALA A 66 4.49 -9.32 0.52
C ALA A 66 4.24 -8.40 -0.67
N ARG A 67 5.00 -7.31 -0.73
CA ARG A 67 5.07 -6.44 -1.89
C ARG A 67 6.40 -6.63 -2.60
N LEU A 68 6.34 -6.94 -3.90
CA LEU A 68 7.47 -6.98 -4.82
C LEU A 68 7.41 -5.76 -5.74
N PHE A 69 8.55 -5.16 -6.07
CA PHE A 69 8.64 -3.97 -6.93
C PHE A 69 8.61 -4.29 -8.42
N LEU A 70 8.81 -5.57 -8.76
CA LEU A 70 8.74 -6.09 -10.11
C LEU A 70 8.33 -7.58 -10.08
N PRO A 71 7.83 -8.14 -11.18
CA PRO A 71 7.62 -9.58 -11.30
C PRO A 71 8.96 -10.32 -11.29
N ASP A 72 9.24 -11.04 -10.21
CA ASP A 72 10.43 -11.88 -10.09
C ASP A 72 10.05 -13.35 -10.31
N PRO A 73 10.54 -14.02 -11.37
CA PRO A 73 10.11 -15.37 -11.73
C PRO A 73 10.56 -16.45 -10.72
N ALA A 74 11.53 -16.15 -9.85
CA ALA A 74 11.96 -17.04 -8.79
C ALA A 74 11.16 -16.80 -7.49
N VAL A 75 10.88 -15.53 -7.15
CA VAL A 75 10.21 -15.17 -5.90
C VAL A 75 8.69 -15.44 -5.96
N LEU A 76 8.04 -15.10 -7.07
CA LEU A 76 6.58 -15.23 -7.21
C LEU A 76 6.07 -16.66 -6.92
N PRO A 77 6.63 -17.74 -7.53
CA PRO A 77 6.18 -19.09 -7.24
C PRO A 77 6.45 -19.53 -5.81
N ALA A 78 7.63 -19.18 -5.24
CA ALA A 78 8.00 -19.53 -3.88
C ALA A 78 7.04 -18.89 -2.85
N PHE A 79 6.74 -17.60 -3.00
CA PHE A 79 5.84 -16.89 -2.10
C PHE A 79 4.39 -17.37 -2.25
N ALA A 80 3.93 -17.60 -3.49
CA ALA A 80 2.59 -18.15 -3.74
C ALA A 80 2.42 -19.56 -3.15
N ALA A 81 3.41 -20.45 -3.31
CA ALA A 81 3.41 -21.79 -2.72
C ALA A 81 3.42 -21.73 -1.18
N ALA A 82 4.06 -20.73 -0.61
CA ALA A 82 4.05 -20.47 0.82
C ALA A 82 2.71 -19.88 1.34
N GLY A 83 1.75 -19.59 0.46
CA GLY A 83 0.45 -19.02 0.85
C GLY A 83 0.50 -17.53 1.14
N ILE A 84 1.52 -16.82 0.65
CA ILE A 84 1.69 -15.37 0.85
C ILE A 84 0.90 -14.62 -0.22
N ASP A 85 0.08 -13.68 0.18
CA ASP A 85 -0.65 -12.77 -0.71
C ASP A 85 0.32 -11.72 -1.29
N LEU A 86 0.16 -11.43 -2.58
CA LEU A 86 1.13 -10.69 -3.35
C LEU A 86 0.59 -9.33 -3.81
N THR A 87 1.37 -8.30 -3.56
CA THR A 87 1.32 -7.02 -4.27
C THR A 87 2.52 -6.98 -5.22
N VAL A 88 2.26 -6.90 -6.52
CA VAL A 88 3.33 -6.95 -7.54
C VAL A 88 3.43 -5.61 -8.26
N GLY A 89 4.61 -5.04 -8.23
CA GLY A 89 4.93 -3.81 -8.94
C GLY A 89 5.03 -4.04 -10.46
N VAL A 90 4.51 -3.09 -11.21
CA VAL A 90 4.76 -2.94 -12.65
C VAL A 90 5.82 -1.85 -12.81
N PRO A 91 7.03 -2.17 -13.27
CA PRO A 91 8.12 -1.20 -13.40
C PRO A 91 7.73 0.03 -14.24
N ASN A 92 8.25 1.21 -13.87
CA ASN A 92 7.97 2.46 -14.56
C ASN A 92 8.28 2.37 -16.06
N GLU A 93 9.36 1.66 -16.44
CA GLU A 93 9.81 1.46 -17.82
C GLU A 93 8.78 0.71 -18.67
N ASN A 94 7.92 -0.09 -18.07
CA ASN A 94 6.87 -0.81 -18.78
C ASN A 94 5.64 0.05 -19.09
N LEU A 95 5.48 1.22 -18.46
CA LEU A 95 4.27 2.05 -18.58
C LEU A 95 4.06 2.54 -20.01
N THR A 96 5.13 2.93 -20.71
CA THR A 96 5.05 3.37 -22.12
C THR A 96 4.49 2.27 -23.02
N PHE A 97 5.03 1.04 -22.87
CA PHE A 97 4.53 -0.12 -23.62
C PHE A 97 3.07 -0.43 -23.24
N LEU A 98 2.77 -0.58 -21.95
CA LEU A 98 1.44 -0.96 -21.48
C LEU A 98 0.37 0.07 -21.83
N SER A 99 0.71 1.36 -21.88
CA SER A 99 -0.21 2.41 -22.31
C SER A 99 -0.57 2.32 -23.79
N ALA A 100 0.38 1.93 -24.63
CA ALA A 100 0.23 1.88 -26.09
C ALA A 100 -0.31 0.54 -26.62
N ALA A 101 0.01 -0.57 -25.94
CA ALA A 101 -0.28 -1.92 -26.41
C ALA A 101 -1.75 -2.38 -26.23
N GLY A 102 -2.57 -1.57 -25.57
CA GLY A 102 -3.97 -1.89 -25.29
C GLY A 102 -4.15 -3.09 -24.33
N PRO A 103 -5.41 -3.52 -24.11
CA PRO A 103 -5.71 -4.63 -23.20
C PRO A 103 -5.06 -5.96 -23.62
N GLU A 104 -4.93 -6.20 -24.93
CA GLU A 104 -4.31 -7.45 -25.43
C GLU A 104 -2.80 -7.50 -25.13
N GLY A 105 -2.08 -6.39 -25.32
CA GLY A 105 -0.66 -6.30 -24.94
C GLY A 105 -0.48 -6.39 -23.41
N ALA A 106 -1.38 -5.81 -22.63
CA ALA A 106 -1.37 -5.96 -21.19
C ALA A 106 -1.63 -7.42 -20.75
N LEU A 107 -2.54 -8.12 -21.41
CA LEU A 107 -2.78 -9.55 -21.18
C LEU A 107 -1.54 -10.40 -21.49
N GLN A 108 -0.87 -10.10 -22.59
CA GLN A 108 0.39 -10.77 -22.94
C GLN A 108 1.46 -10.51 -21.86
N TRP A 109 1.58 -9.25 -21.39
CA TRP A 109 2.51 -8.89 -20.31
C TRP A 109 2.22 -9.68 -19.03
N LEU A 110 0.95 -9.78 -18.61
CA LEU A 110 0.55 -10.59 -17.44
C LEU A 110 0.95 -12.06 -17.60
N ARG A 111 0.72 -12.64 -18.77
CA ARG A 111 1.09 -14.04 -19.07
C ARG A 111 2.59 -14.27 -19.05
N SER A 112 3.36 -13.37 -19.69
CA SER A 112 4.82 -13.47 -19.76
C SER A 112 5.50 -13.33 -18.41
N ASN A 113 4.84 -12.66 -17.45
CA ASN A 113 5.33 -12.48 -16.09
C ASN A 113 4.72 -13.47 -15.07
N GLY A 114 3.99 -14.50 -15.54
CA GLY A 114 3.44 -15.54 -14.68
C GLY A 114 2.29 -15.07 -13.76
N LEU A 115 1.65 -13.94 -14.06
CA LEU A 115 0.62 -13.32 -13.23
C LEU A 115 -0.82 -13.69 -13.64
N ALA A 116 -0.98 -14.37 -14.77
CA ALA A 116 -2.30 -14.59 -15.40
C ALA A 116 -2.99 -15.90 -14.97
N SER A 117 -2.30 -16.81 -14.30
CA SER A 117 -2.84 -18.16 -13.97
C SER A 117 -2.05 -18.84 -12.87
N GLY A 118 -2.58 -19.99 -12.40
CA GLY A 118 -1.92 -20.86 -11.44
C GLY A 118 -1.87 -20.29 -10.02
N PRO A 119 -0.99 -20.82 -9.16
CA PRO A 119 -0.89 -20.42 -7.75
C PRO A 119 -0.58 -18.92 -7.55
N VAL A 120 0.23 -18.34 -8.43
CA VAL A 120 0.60 -16.90 -8.36
C VAL A 120 -0.64 -16.01 -8.56
N ALA A 121 -1.44 -16.26 -9.61
CA ALA A 121 -2.67 -15.51 -9.83
C ALA A 121 -3.67 -15.67 -8.66
N GLY A 122 -3.73 -16.86 -8.05
CA GLY A 122 -4.56 -17.11 -6.88
C GLY A 122 -4.13 -16.37 -5.62
N ARG A 123 -2.89 -15.89 -5.56
CA ARG A 123 -2.34 -15.08 -4.45
C ARG A 123 -2.15 -13.61 -4.78
N LEU A 124 -2.29 -13.22 -6.04
CA LEU A 124 -2.21 -11.83 -6.44
C LEU A 124 -3.40 -11.04 -5.87
N ARG A 125 -3.14 -9.94 -5.18
CA ARG A 125 -4.15 -9.03 -4.63
C ARG A 125 -4.09 -7.67 -5.28
N TYR A 126 -2.87 -7.19 -5.54
CA TYR A 126 -2.67 -5.88 -6.15
C TYR A 126 -1.64 -5.93 -7.28
N LEU A 127 -1.90 -5.16 -8.32
CA LEU A 127 -0.90 -4.67 -9.25
C LEU A 127 -0.63 -3.19 -8.92
N ALA A 128 0.57 -2.90 -8.43
CA ALA A 128 1.04 -1.55 -8.18
C ALA A 128 1.72 -1.03 -9.46
N VAL A 129 0.98 -0.29 -10.28
CA VAL A 129 1.40 0.14 -11.63
C VAL A 129 2.25 1.39 -11.51
N GLY A 130 3.53 1.26 -11.80
CA GLY A 130 4.53 2.27 -11.49
C GLY A 130 4.77 2.45 -10.00
N ASN A 131 5.87 3.10 -9.65
CA ASN A 131 6.20 3.51 -8.30
C ASN A 131 6.68 4.95 -8.32
N GLU A 132 6.01 5.83 -7.55
CA GLU A 132 6.33 7.25 -7.38
C GLU A 132 6.52 8.02 -8.71
N VAL A 133 5.72 7.64 -9.71
CA VAL A 133 5.79 8.19 -11.08
C VAL A 133 5.68 9.72 -11.07
N LEU A 134 4.81 10.27 -10.22
CA LEU A 134 4.56 11.71 -10.14
C LEU A 134 5.64 12.49 -9.38
N TYR A 135 6.53 11.80 -8.66
CA TYR A 135 7.63 12.42 -7.92
C TYR A 135 8.93 12.42 -8.73
N ASN A 136 9.43 11.23 -9.08
CA ASN A 136 10.78 11.08 -9.66
C ASN A 136 10.79 10.76 -11.16
N ASN A 137 9.63 10.39 -11.74
CA ASN A 137 9.57 9.82 -13.08
C ASN A 137 8.44 10.43 -13.92
N GLN A 138 8.31 11.74 -13.90
CA GLN A 138 7.22 12.49 -14.58
C GLN A 138 7.14 12.21 -16.09
N PHE A 139 8.23 11.75 -16.72
CA PHE A 139 8.21 11.26 -18.10
C PHE A 139 7.13 10.18 -18.31
N TYR A 140 6.90 9.33 -17.33
CA TYR A 140 5.91 8.25 -17.39
C TYR A 140 4.50 8.66 -16.98
N ALA A 141 4.32 9.86 -16.44
CA ALA A 141 3.03 10.31 -15.91
C ALA A 141 1.87 10.21 -16.93
N PRO A 142 2.04 10.61 -18.23
CA PRO A 142 0.97 10.47 -19.23
C PRO A 142 0.59 9.02 -19.54
N HIS A 143 1.49 8.07 -19.24
CA HIS A 143 1.30 6.65 -19.53
C HIS A 143 0.65 5.89 -18.38
N LEU A 144 0.62 6.47 -17.17
CA LEU A 144 0.19 5.77 -15.96
C LEU A 144 -1.26 5.29 -16.06
N VAL A 145 -2.21 6.20 -16.24
CA VAL A 145 -3.65 5.86 -16.24
C VAL A 145 -4.04 4.97 -17.43
N PRO A 146 -3.55 5.21 -18.68
CA PRO A 146 -3.77 4.28 -19.77
C PRO A 146 -3.25 2.86 -19.49
N ALA A 147 -2.05 2.72 -18.91
CA ALA A 147 -1.49 1.42 -18.52
C ALA A 147 -2.35 0.72 -17.46
N MET A 148 -2.80 1.45 -16.43
CA MET A 148 -3.70 0.92 -15.38
C MET A 148 -5.02 0.42 -15.99
N ARG A 149 -5.64 1.16 -16.91
CA ARG A 149 -6.87 0.75 -17.59
C ARG A 149 -6.69 -0.50 -18.43
N ASN A 150 -5.59 -0.59 -19.19
CA ASN A 150 -5.28 -1.74 -20.02
C ASN A 150 -5.03 -3.01 -19.17
N LEU A 151 -4.31 -2.88 -18.04
CA LEU A 151 -4.09 -3.98 -17.10
C LEU A 151 -5.40 -4.41 -16.42
N HIS A 152 -6.25 -3.47 -16.02
CA HIS A 152 -7.56 -3.79 -15.46
C HIS A 152 -8.44 -4.53 -16.47
N ALA A 153 -8.51 -4.07 -17.71
CA ALA A 153 -9.26 -4.75 -18.77
C ALA A 153 -8.71 -6.14 -19.09
N ALA A 154 -7.38 -6.31 -19.05
CA ALA A 154 -6.72 -7.62 -19.19
C ALA A 154 -7.08 -8.56 -18.03
N LEU A 155 -7.09 -8.08 -16.79
CA LEU A 155 -7.55 -8.86 -15.62
C LEU A 155 -9.02 -9.25 -15.75
N ALA A 156 -9.89 -8.34 -16.22
CA ALA A 156 -11.29 -8.62 -16.46
C ALA A 156 -11.49 -9.73 -17.51
N SER A 157 -10.68 -9.75 -18.58
CA SER A 157 -10.72 -10.83 -19.58
C SER A 157 -10.32 -12.20 -19.03
N LEU A 158 -9.58 -12.22 -17.91
CA LEU A 158 -9.19 -13.42 -17.17
C LEU A 158 -10.18 -13.77 -16.03
N GLY A 159 -11.18 -12.93 -15.76
CA GLY A 159 -12.07 -13.06 -14.59
C GLY A 159 -11.37 -12.80 -13.25
N LEU A 160 -10.27 -12.03 -13.24
CA LEU A 160 -9.45 -11.74 -12.06
C LEU A 160 -9.67 -10.34 -11.48
N ASP A 161 -10.38 -9.44 -12.16
CA ASP A 161 -10.59 -8.03 -11.76
C ASP A 161 -11.34 -7.86 -10.44
N GLY A 162 -12.14 -8.84 -10.07
CA GLY A 162 -12.78 -8.91 -8.75
C GLY A 162 -11.79 -9.13 -7.62
N ALA A 163 -10.79 -10.00 -7.83
CA ALA A 163 -9.81 -10.43 -6.83
C ALA A 163 -8.53 -9.60 -6.84
N VAL A 164 -8.12 -9.08 -8.00
CA VAL A 164 -6.89 -8.31 -8.19
C VAL A 164 -7.21 -6.86 -8.46
N LYS A 165 -6.77 -5.97 -7.60
CA LYS A 165 -6.99 -4.52 -7.76
C LYS A 165 -5.77 -3.86 -8.40
N VAL A 166 -6.04 -2.95 -9.35
CA VAL A 166 -5.01 -2.17 -10.05
C VAL A 166 -4.93 -0.79 -9.41
N SER A 167 -3.76 -0.43 -8.90
CA SER A 167 -3.49 0.87 -8.30
C SER A 167 -2.08 1.35 -8.65
N SER A 168 -1.67 2.48 -8.08
CA SER A 168 -0.31 3.03 -8.21
C SER A 168 0.15 3.60 -6.88
N ALA A 169 1.42 3.35 -6.52
CA ALA A 169 2.03 3.84 -5.30
C ALA A 169 2.63 5.24 -5.50
N HIS A 170 2.29 6.16 -4.60
CA HIS A 170 2.72 7.56 -4.65
C HIS A 170 3.47 7.95 -3.39
N ALA A 171 4.54 8.74 -3.54
CA ALA A 171 5.18 9.42 -2.43
C ALA A 171 4.21 10.44 -1.80
N SER A 172 4.42 10.76 -0.52
CA SER A 172 3.61 11.79 0.17
C SER A 172 3.74 13.19 -0.44
N SER A 173 4.79 13.43 -1.24
CA SER A 173 4.98 14.66 -2.03
C SER A 173 3.94 14.89 -3.13
N VAL A 174 3.03 13.93 -3.38
CA VAL A 174 1.84 14.13 -4.23
C VAL A 174 0.91 15.20 -3.65
N LEU A 175 1.04 15.50 -2.35
CA LEU A 175 0.32 16.56 -1.67
C LEU A 175 1.05 17.90 -1.79
N ALA A 176 0.36 18.94 -2.26
CA ALA A 176 0.83 20.32 -2.17
C ALA A 176 0.68 20.89 -0.74
N SER A 177 -0.28 20.36 0.01
CA SER A 177 -0.50 20.70 1.41
C SER A 177 -0.82 19.45 2.21
N SER A 178 -0.19 19.29 3.39
CA SER A 178 -0.41 18.20 4.33
C SER A 178 -0.57 18.64 5.77
N TYR A 179 -0.47 19.96 6.03
CA TYR A 179 -0.56 20.53 7.38
C TYR A 179 -1.51 21.76 7.43
N PRO A 180 -2.43 21.80 8.44
CA PRO A 180 -2.84 20.66 9.27
C PRO A 180 -3.45 19.53 8.39
N PRO A 181 -3.62 18.29 8.89
CA PRO A 181 -4.12 17.17 8.07
C PRO A 181 -5.43 17.46 7.33
N SER A 182 -6.37 18.21 7.93
CA SER A 182 -7.63 18.62 7.27
C SER A 182 -7.43 19.58 6.07
N ALA A 183 -6.28 20.23 5.98
CA ALA A 183 -5.91 21.08 4.85
C ALA A 183 -5.27 20.28 3.69
N GLY A 184 -5.18 18.97 3.81
CA GLY A 184 -4.63 18.07 2.79
C GLY A 184 -5.20 18.37 1.40
N ALA A 185 -4.31 18.55 0.44
CA ALA A 185 -4.68 18.84 -0.95
C ALA A 185 -3.61 18.28 -1.90
N PHE A 186 -4.04 17.66 -2.98
CA PHE A 186 -3.14 17.22 -4.04
C PHE A 186 -2.52 18.40 -4.77
N ASP A 187 -1.36 18.19 -5.36
CA ASP A 187 -0.73 19.16 -6.24
C ASP A 187 -1.58 19.38 -7.50
N ALA A 188 -2.02 20.62 -7.70
CA ALA A 188 -2.85 21.01 -8.84
C ALA A 188 -2.19 20.68 -10.19
N ALA A 189 -0.86 20.74 -10.26
CA ALA A 189 -0.11 20.42 -11.48
C ALA A 189 -0.18 18.93 -11.86
N GLN A 190 -0.57 18.06 -10.93
CA GLN A 190 -0.66 16.62 -11.14
C GLN A 190 -2.11 16.13 -11.35
N MET A 191 -3.10 17.03 -11.24
CA MET A 191 -4.51 16.66 -11.26
C MET A 191 -4.98 16.09 -12.62
N ASP A 192 -4.31 16.41 -13.73
CA ASP A 192 -4.62 15.82 -15.03
C ASP A 192 -4.37 14.29 -15.05
N VAL A 193 -3.46 13.80 -14.20
CA VAL A 193 -3.20 12.37 -14.01
C VAL A 193 -3.98 11.82 -12.82
N LEU A 194 -3.98 12.55 -11.69
CA LEU A 194 -4.60 12.07 -10.45
C LEU A 194 -6.12 11.90 -10.59
N ARG A 195 -6.85 12.89 -11.14
CA ARG A 195 -8.31 12.83 -11.21
C ARG A 195 -8.82 11.61 -12.01
N PRO A 196 -8.34 11.29 -13.24
CA PRO A 196 -8.77 10.09 -13.95
C PRO A 196 -8.30 8.79 -13.28
N MET A 197 -7.17 8.81 -12.55
CA MET A 197 -6.73 7.68 -11.72
C MET A 197 -7.69 7.46 -10.55
N LEU A 198 -8.03 8.50 -9.80
CA LEU A 198 -8.96 8.42 -8.67
C LEU A 198 -10.34 7.92 -9.09
N GLY A 199 -10.80 8.33 -10.29
CA GLY A 199 -12.01 7.78 -10.90
C GLY A 199 -11.92 6.26 -11.09
N LEU A 200 -10.82 5.78 -11.66
CA LEU A 200 -10.59 4.33 -11.84
C LEU A 200 -10.54 3.59 -10.49
N LEU A 201 -9.86 4.16 -9.49
CA LEU A 201 -9.81 3.54 -8.14
C LEU A 201 -11.20 3.47 -7.51
N ALA A 202 -12.01 4.52 -7.63
CA ALA A 202 -13.38 4.56 -7.11
C ALA A 202 -14.27 3.53 -7.81
N ASP A 203 -14.19 3.43 -9.15
CA ASP A 203 -14.99 2.50 -9.96
C ASP A 203 -14.66 1.04 -9.67
N THR A 204 -13.38 0.73 -9.38
CA THR A 204 -12.89 -0.64 -9.18
C THR A 204 -12.79 -1.06 -7.72
N GLY A 205 -12.95 -0.12 -6.78
CA GLY A 205 -12.73 -0.36 -5.36
C GLY A 205 -11.26 -0.61 -4.99
N ALA A 206 -10.33 -0.12 -5.83
CA ALA A 206 -8.91 -0.20 -5.55
C ALA A 206 -8.48 0.90 -4.55
N PRO A 207 -7.50 0.65 -3.66
CA PRO A 207 -7.02 1.68 -2.74
C PRO A 207 -6.13 2.71 -3.45
N PHE A 208 -6.08 3.92 -2.91
CA PHE A 208 -4.98 4.84 -3.14
C PHE A 208 -3.76 4.33 -2.38
N MET A 209 -2.69 4.00 -3.07
CA MET A 209 -1.46 3.50 -2.46
C MET A 209 -0.51 4.65 -2.14
N LEU A 210 -0.08 4.72 -0.88
CA LEU A 210 0.80 5.75 -0.34
C LEU A 210 2.11 5.13 0.15
N ASN A 211 3.24 5.72 -0.22
CA ASN A 211 4.53 5.51 0.41
C ASN A 211 4.74 6.64 1.43
N ALA A 212 4.76 6.30 2.72
CA ALA A 212 4.82 7.26 3.81
C ALA A 212 6.01 6.96 4.73
N TYR A 213 6.98 7.88 4.76
CA TYR A 213 8.19 7.74 5.55
C TYR A 213 8.37 8.88 6.56
N PRO A 214 7.80 8.75 7.78
CA PRO A 214 8.05 9.71 8.86
C PRO A 214 9.54 9.89 9.18
N PHE A 215 10.37 8.86 8.97
CA PHE A 215 11.82 8.97 9.08
C PHE A 215 12.39 10.04 8.13
N ILE A 216 12.03 9.99 6.84
CA ILE A 216 12.52 10.93 5.83
C ILE A 216 12.04 12.36 6.16
N SER A 217 10.79 12.49 6.64
CA SER A 217 10.26 13.78 7.06
C SER A 217 11.03 14.36 8.25
N HIS A 218 11.37 13.53 9.25
CA HIS A 218 12.20 13.93 10.37
C HIS A 218 13.61 14.35 9.93
N VAL A 219 14.23 13.59 9.06
CA VAL A 219 15.57 13.90 8.53
C VAL A 219 15.58 15.21 7.76
N GLY A 220 14.53 15.46 6.97
CA GLY A 220 14.40 16.67 6.16
C GLY A 220 14.07 17.94 6.96
N ASP A 221 13.30 17.81 8.05
CA ASP A 221 12.87 18.95 8.87
C ASP A 221 12.73 18.56 10.36
N PRO A 222 13.84 18.33 11.08
CA PRO A 222 13.81 17.90 12.48
C PRO A 222 13.23 18.95 13.43
N ALA A 223 13.21 20.21 13.02
CA ALA A 223 12.65 21.30 13.82
C ALA A 223 11.12 21.25 13.91
N ASN A 224 10.45 20.95 12.80
CA ASN A 224 8.99 20.85 12.73
C ASN A 224 8.47 19.42 12.87
N VAL A 225 9.34 18.43 12.66
CA VAL A 225 9.04 16.98 12.81
C VAL A 225 9.97 16.39 13.88
N PRO A 226 9.68 16.59 15.18
CA PRO A 226 10.48 16.00 16.25
C PRO A 226 10.52 14.48 16.18
N LEU A 227 11.63 13.86 16.62
CA LEU A 227 11.84 12.41 16.56
C LEU A 227 10.69 11.62 17.20
N ALA A 228 10.23 12.03 18.38
CA ALA A 228 9.12 11.35 19.07
C ALA A 228 7.83 11.37 18.24
N TYR A 229 7.55 12.48 17.55
CA TYR A 229 6.39 12.59 16.66
C TYR A 229 6.53 11.71 15.42
N ALA A 230 7.71 11.69 14.79
CA ALA A 230 7.97 10.80 13.66
C ALA A 230 7.87 9.32 14.04
N LEU A 231 8.33 8.93 15.23
CA LEU A 231 8.20 7.57 15.78
C LEU A 231 6.76 7.22 16.21
N GLY A 232 5.85 8.20 16.30
CA GLY A 232 4.52 8.00 16.89
C GLY A 232 4.59 7.72 18.40
N ALA A 233 5.62 8.23 19.06
CA ALA A 233 5.93 7.99 20.48
C ALA A 233 5.71 9.22 21.36
N SER A 234 5.05 10.26 20.85
CA SER A 234 4.71 11.45 21.64
C SER A 234 3.62 11.13 22.67
N ASP A 235 3.86 11.46 23.92
CA ASP A 235 2.90 11.27 25.02
C ASP A 235 1.67 12.17 24.86
N GLU A 236 1.87 13.37 24.32
CA GLU A 236 0.82 14.34 24.04
C GLU A 236 0.67 14.58 22.54
N PRO A 237 -0.52 14.98 22.07
CA PRO A 237 -0.72 15.33 20.68
C PRO A 237 0.16 16.51 20.25
N VAL A 238 0.98 16.29 19.22
CA VAL A 238 1.84 17.30 18.61
C VAL A 238 1.03 18.21 17.68
N VAL A 239 0.02 17.65 16.99
CA VAL A 239 -0.86 18.41 16.10
C VAL A 239 -2.29 18.28 16.59
N ARG A 240 -2.97 19.43 16.72
CA ARG A 240 -4.42 19.53 16.95
C ARG A 240 -5.06 20.18 15.73
N ASP A 241 -6.08 19.52 15.18
CA ASP A 241 -6.75 19.90 13.94
C ASP A 241 -8.27 19.80 14.12
N GLY A 242 -8.88 20.87 14.57
CA GLY A 242 -10.28 20.87 15.02
C GLY A 242 -10.46 19.93 16.22
N ALA A 243 -11.33 18.93 16.08
CA ALA A 243 -11.56 17.91 17.09
C ALA A 243 -10.55 16.74 17.05
N LEU A 244 -9.70 16.70 16.01
CA LEU A 244 -8.73 15.62 15.82
C LEU A 244 -7.39 15.96 16.48
N ALA A 245 -6.69 14.94 16.93
CA ALA A 245 -5.41 15.05 17.59
C ALA A 245 -4.46 13.96 17.11
N TYR A 246 -3.21 14.35 16.84
CA TYR A 246 -2.20 13.47 16.25
C TYR A 246 -0.94 13.46 17.10
N SER A 247 -0.63 12.30 17.68
CA SER A 247 0.61 12.03 18.42
C SER A 247 1.69 11.38 17.55
N GLY A 248 1.37 11.06 16.28
CA GLY A 248 2.28 10.45 15.32
C GLY A 248 2.08 10.96 13.91
N LEU A 249 3.20 11.18 13.20
CA LEU A 249 3.20 11.71 11.84
C LEU A 249 2.58 10.74 10.83
N PHE A 250 2.68 9.41 11.05
CA PHE A 250 2.05 8.43 10.18
C PHE A 250 0.55 8.69 10.01
N ASP A 251 -0.18 8.84 11.11
CA ASP A 251 -1.62 9.13 11.08
C ASP A 251 -1.94 10.47 10.43
N ALA A 252 -1.16 11.50 10.74
CA ALA A 252 -1.34 12.81 10.16
C ALA A 252 -1.12 12.81 8.63
N THR A 253 -0.13 12.06 8.15
CA THR A 253 0.14 11.92 6.71
C THR A 253 -0.99 11.16 5.99
N VAL A 254 -1.46 10.04 6.55
CA VAL A 254 -2.57 9.29 5.98
C VAL A 254 -3.84 10.15 5.96
N ASP A 255 -4.15 10.87 7.04
CA ASP A 255 -5.34 11.71 7.11
C ASP A 255 -5.27 12.93 6.20
N ALA A 256 -4.08 13.45 5.91
CA ALA A 256 -3.90 14.48 4.89
C ALA A 256 -4.24 13.96 3.48
N VAL A 257 -3.87 12.71 3.16
CA VAL A 257 -4.28 12.07 1.90
C VAL A 257 -5.80 11.84 1.89
N VAL A 258 -6.37 11.37 2.99
CA VAL A 258 -7.83 11.20 3.11
C VAL A 258 -8.57 12.53 2.89
N ALA A 259 -8.08 13.63 3.48
CA ALA A 259 -8.65 14.96 3.29
C ALA A 259 -8.54 15.43 1.82
N ALA A 260 -7.41 15.14 1.17
CA ALA A 260 -7.23 15.45 -0.25
C ALA A 260 -8.20 14.65 -1.14
N LEU A 261 -8.39 13.35 -0.87
CA LEU A 261 -9.36 12.50 -1.57
C LEU A 261 -10.80 13.03 -1.38
N GLU A 262 -11.18 13.41 -0.16
CA GLU A 262 -12.50 13.97 0.14
C GLU A 262 -12.73 15.30 -0.59
N ARG A 263 -11.72 16.16 -0.64
CA ARG A 263 -11.76 17.45 -1.35
C ARG A 263 -12.02 17.28 -2.85
N GLU A 264 -11.47 16.23 -3.46
CA GLU A 264 -11.65 15.92 -4.88
C GLU A 264 -12.91 15.09 -5.17
N GLY A 265 -13.72 14.77 -4.13
CA GLY A 265 -14.97 14.00 -4.29
C GLY A 265 -14.77 12.48 -4.26
N PHE A 266 -13.58 12.00 -3.91
CA PHE A 266 -13.24 10.58 -3.85
C PHE A 266 -13.08 10.05 -2.43
N GLY A 267 -13.81 10.62 -1.47
CA GLY A 267 -13.74 10.24 -0.05
C GLY A 267 -14.06 8.77 0.25
N GLY A 268 -14.66 8.03 -0.69
CA GLY A 268 -14.92 6.60 -0.59
C GLY A 268 -13.71 5.71 -0.94
N VAL A 269 -12.67 6.27 -1.56
CA VAL A 269 -11.46 5.51 -1.92
C VAL A 269 -10.67 5.17 -0.66
N PRO A 270 -10.38 3.88 -0.38
CA PRO A 270 -9.55 3.52 0.76
C PRO A 270 -8.08 3.91 0.52
N VAL A 271 -7.33 4.09 1.62
CA VAL A 271 -5.88 4.34 1.55
C VAL A 271 -5.15 3.11 2.08
N ALA A 272 -4.16 2.63 1.34
CA ALA A 272 -3.21 1.62 1.77
C ALA A 272 -1.80 2.23 1.79
N VAL A 273 -1.07 2.03 2.88
CA VAL A 273 0.34 2.44 2.98
C VAL A 273 1.19 1.27 2.52
N THR A 274 1.66 1.36 1.27
CA THR A 274 2.37 0.27 0.60
C THR A 274 3.88 0.31 0.82
N GLU A 275 4.38 1.39 1.40
CA GLU A 275 5.73 1.48 1.97
C GLU A 275 5.73 2.40 3.17
N THR A 276 6.30 1.91 4.26
CA THR A 276 6.73 2.69 5.42
C THR A 276 7.82 1.92 6.15
N GLY A 277 8.71 2.62 6.86
CA GLY A 277 9.76 1.93 7.59
C GLY A 277 10.70 2.90 8.30
N TRP A 278 11.61 2.30 9.08
CA TRP A 278 12.66 3.03 9.81
C TRP A 278 13.97 2.26 9.71
N PRO A 279 15.05 2.89 9.21
CA PRO A 279 16.32 2.21 9.03
C PRO A 279 17.09 2.06 10.34
N THR A 280 18.05 1.12 10.35
CA THR A 280 18.87 0.78 11.53
C THR A 280 20.23 1.48 11.57
N ALA A 281 20.66 2.09 10.45
CA ALA A 281 21.97 2.76 10.33
C ALA A 281 21.94 3.84 9.24
N GLY A 282 23.03 4.57 9.10
CA GLY A 282 23.23 5.57 8.04
C GLY A 282 22.76 6.99 8.37
N HIS A 283 22.21 7.23 9.56
CA HIS A 283 21.82 8.55 10.07
C HIS A 283 21.73 8.52 11.62
N PRO A 284 21.95 9.63 12.35
CA PRO A 284 21.83 9.65 13.82
C PRO A 284 20.47 9.16 14.36
N ALA A 285 19.38 9.40 13.66
CA ALA A 285 18.03 8.88 14.01
C ALA A 285 17.79 7.44 13.54
N ALA A 286 18.63 6.88 12.67
CA ALA A 286 18.55 5.52 12.16
C ALA A 286 19.29 4.58 13.10
N THR A 287 18.60 4.03 14.11
CA THR A 287 19.16 3.09 15.09
C THR A 287 18.24 1.88 15.21
N PRO A 288 18.78 0.72 15.64
CA PRO A 288 17.95 -0.46 15.88
C PRO A 288 16.81 -0.21 16.88
N GLU A 289 17.02 0.64 17.89
CA GLU A 289 16.01 1.00 18.90
C GLU A 289 14.87 1.80 18.29
N ASN A 290 15.18 2.79 17.46
CA ASN A 290 14.16 3.59 16.75
C ASN A 290 13.43 2.76 15.70
N ALA A 291 14.15 1.88 14.99
CA ALA A 291 13.55 0.94 14.05
C ALA A 291 12.59 -0.03 14.77
N ALA A 292 12.98 -0.58 15.91
CA ALA A 292 12.13 -1.40 16.74
C ALA A 292 10.87 -0.64 17.22
N ALA A 293 11.06 0.61 17.65
CA ALA A 293 9.95 1.44 18.15
C ALA A 293 8.93 1.76 17.03
N TYR A 294 9.40 2.22 15.87
CA TYR A 294 8.52 2.59 14.76
C TYR A 294 7.86 1.37 14.11
N ASN A 295 8.67 0.42 13.63
CA ASN A 295 8.18 -0.75 12.89
C ASN A 295 7.34 -1.66 13.80
N GLY A 296 7.68 -1.77 15.08
CA GLY A 296 6.88 -2.48 16.09
C GLY A 296 5.50 -1.86 16.29
N ARG A 297 5.40 -0.51 16.33
CA ARG A 297 4.09 0.19 16.38
C ARG A 297 3.25 -0.06 15.14
N MET A 298 3.87 -0.10 13.96
CA MET A 298 3.14 -0.41 12.72
C MET A 298 2.61 -1.85 12.71
N ALA A 299 3.40 -2.80 13.20
CA ALA A 299 2.97 -4.19 13.34
C ALA A 299 1.82 -4.34 14.34
N GLU A 300 1.92 -3.71 15.53
CA GLU A 300 0.86 -3.70 16.54
C GLU A 300 -0.41 -3.02 16.01
N ARG A 301 -0.27 -1.88 15.32
CA ARG A 301 -1.40 -1.17 14.69
C ARG A 301 -2.17 -2.08 13.73
N ALA A 302 -1.45 -2.78 12.85
CA ALA A 302 -2.05 -3.70 11.90
C ALA A 302 -2.76 -4.87 12.62
N ALA A 303 -2.10 -5.49 13.61
CA ALA A 303 -2.70 -6.59 14.39
C ALA A 303 -3.98 -6.18 15.12
N ARG A 304 -4.05 -4.92 15.59
CA ARG A 304 -5.24 -4.37 16.28
C ARG A 304 -6.31 -3.83 15.33
N GLY A 305 -6.05 -3.77 14.03
CA GLY A 305 -6.99 -3.21 13.05
C GLY A 305 -7.36 -1.75 13.32
N VAL A 306 -6.36 -0.92 13.69
CA VAL A 306 -6.61 0.47 14.08
C VAL A 306 -6.62 1.37 12.85
N GLY A 307 -7.67 2.21 12.71
CA GLY A 307 -7.76 3.29 11.74
C GLY A 307 -6.98 4.54 12.16
N THR A 308 -7.18 5.64 11.45
CA THR A 308 -6.61 6.96 11.77
C THR A 308 -7.59 7.80 12.61
N PRO A 309 -7.17 8.91 13.23
CA PRO A 309 -8.08 9.81 13.94
C PRO A 309 -9.28 10.27 13.10
N ARG A 310 -9.11 10.49 11.80
CA ARG A 310 -10.19 10.87 10.88
C ARG A 310 -11.09 9.71 10.49
N ARG A 311 -10.54 8.49 10.44
CA ARG A 311 -11.26 7.25 10.07
C ARG A 311 -10.99 6.11 11.08
N PRO A 312 -11.42 6.24 12.33
CA PRO A 312 -11.05 5.31 13.39
C PRO A 312 -11.57 3.88 13.16
N GLY A 313 -12.68 3.73 12.43
CA GLY A 313 -13.27 2.43 12.09
C GLY A 313 -12.75 1.80 10.78
N ALA A 314 -11.80 2.44 10.09
CA ALA A 314 -11.25 1.94 8.82
C ALA A 314 -9.76 1.61 8.99
N PRO A 315 -9.41 0.33 9.24
CA PRO A 315 -8.01 -0.10 9.34
C PRO A 315 -7.22 0.25 8.09
N VAL A 316 -5.99 0.73 8.28
CA VAL A 316 -5.07 1.03 7.18
C VAL A 316 -4.21 -0.20 6.91
N GLU A 317 -4.24 -0.70 5.68
CA GLU A 317 -3.30 -1.74 5.26
C GLU A 317 -1.89 -1.17 5.16
N VAL A 318 -0.90 -1.86 5.77
CA VAL A 318 0.47 -1.35 5.89
C VAL A 318 1.47 -2.41 5.43
N PHE A 319 2.46 -1.98 4.65
CA PHE A 319 3.61 -2.79 4.26
C PHE A 319 4.89 -2.13 4.79
N LEU A 320 5.62 -2.86 5.63
CA LEU A 320 6.93 -2.42 6.12
C LEU A 320 8.00 -2.57 5.05
N PHE A 321 8.76 -1.54 4.83
CA PHE A 321 9.96 -1.53 4.02
C PHE A 321 11.18 -1.68 4.95
N ASP A 322 11.99 -2.71 4.81
CA ASP A 322 12.06 -3.79 3.85
C ASP A 322 12.37 -5.12 4.55
N LEU A 323 12.15 -6.25 3.87
CA LEU A 323 12.44 -7.57 4.45
C LEU A 323 13.91 -7.74 4.82
N TYR A 324 14.83 -7.32 3.94
CA TYR A 324 16.28 -7.38 4.12
C TYR A 324 16.94 -6.05 3.78
N ASP A 325 18.15 -5.84 4.29
CA ASP A 325 19.01 -4.76 3.83
C ASP A 325 19.33 -4.93 2.33
N GLU A 326 19.33 -3.82 1.62
CA GLU A 326 19.61 -3.76 0.18
C GLU A 326 20.93 -3.04 -0.07
N ASP A 327 22.05 -3.76 0.10
CA ASP A 327 23.43 -3.22 0.03
C ASP A 327 23.81 -2.65 -1.34
N GLY A 328 23.09 -3.00 -2.39
CA GLY A 328 23.25 -2.47 -3.75
C GLY A 328 22.54 -1.15 -4.03
N LYS A 329 21.74 -0.62 -3.10
CA LYS A 329 21.06 0.67 -3.31
C LYS A 329 22.04 1.84 -3.37
N THR A 330 21.72 2.79 -4.25
CA THR A 330 22.40 4.10 -4.35
C THR A 330 21.71 5.15 -3.50
N GLY A 331 22.31 6.33 -3.35
CA GLY A 331 21.73 7.44 -2.58
C GLY A 331 22.27 7.52 -1.17
N ALA A 332 21.45 8.00 -0.22
CA ALA A 332 21.84 8.17 1.17
C ALA A 332 22.14 6.81 1.83
N GLU A 333 23.10 6.82 2.79
CA GLU A 333 23.55 5.58 3.44
C GLU A 333 22.39 4.80 4.08
N PHE A 334 21.45 5.48 4.70
CA PHE A 334 20.30 4.83 5.36
C PHE A 334 19.42 4.01 4.41
N GLU A 335 19.43 4.29 3.10
CA GLU A 335 18.66 3.53 2.10
C GLU A 335 19.02 2.04 2.05
N ARG A 336 20.23 1.70 2.50
CA ARG A 336 20.74 0.33 2.54
C ARG A 336 20.39 -0.43 3.81
N HIS A 337 19.75 0.21 4.80
CA HIS A 337 19.63 -0.29 6.17
C HIS A 337 18.19 -0.39 6.69
N PHE A 338 17.23 -0.61 5.82
CA PHE A 338 15.81 -0.78 6.20
C PHE A 338 15.44 -2.23 6.57
N GLY A 339 16.37 -3.18 6.49
CA GLY A 339 16.09 -4.59 6.70
C GLY A 339 15.54 -4.91 8.10
N ILE A 340 14.41 -5.61 8.11
CA ILE A 340 13.82 -6.17 9.33
C ILE A 340 14.58 -7.42 9.75
N PHE A 341 15.09 -8.16 8.76
CA PHE A 341 15.89 -9.36 8.95
C PHE A 341 17.25 -9.21 8.27
N ARG A 342 18.22 -9.88 8.83
CA ARG A 342 19.55 -10.08 8.23
C ARG A 342 19.49 -11.24 7.23
N ALA A 343 20.48 -11.36 6.36
CA ALA A 343 20.58 -12.42 5.37
C ALA A 343 20.61 -13.84 5.98
N ASP A 344 21.05 -13.99 7.22
CA ASP A 344 21.01 -15.25 7.98
C ASP A 344 19.64 -15.59 8.59
N GLY A 345 18.64 -14.72 8.39
CA GLY A 345 17.28 -14.86 8.93
C GLY A 345 17.12 -14.35 10.36
N ALA A 346 18.17 -13.87 11.02
CA ALA A 346 18.04 -13.25 12.33
C ALA A 346 17.33 -11.89 12.21
N LYS A 347 16.49 -11.55 13.18
CA LYS A 347 15.88 -10.20 13.26
C LYS A 347 16.97 -9.15 13.50
N ALA A 348 16.93 -8.05 12.76
CA ALA A 348 17.85 -6.93 12.93
C ALA A 348 17.63 -6.20 14.27
N TYR A 349 16.39 -6.24 14.76
CA TYR A 349 15.94 -5.67 16.04
C TYR A 349 14.74 -6.46 16.56
N HIS A 350 14.34 -6.20 17.80
CA HIS A 350 13.14 -6.84 18.37
C HIS A 350 11.86 -6.31 17.69
N ILE A 351 11.09 -7.19 17.06
CA ILE A 351 9.79 -6.91 16.48
C ILE A 351 8.87 -8.13 16.59
N ASN A 352 7.59 -7.90 16.92
CA ASN A 352 6.56 -8.93 16.97
C ASN A 352 5.52 -8.66 15.88
N PHE A 353 5.17 -9.70 15.11
CA PHE A 353 4.18 -9.67 14.03
C PHE A 353 2.86 -10.38 14.39
N ALA A 354 2.78 -10.95 15.60
CA ALA A 354 1.63 -11.71 16.08
C ALA A 354 0.64 -10.82 16.81
#